data_2e5e81130a6eecbcbfee90b3a2301ab1
#
_entry.id   2e5e81130a6eecbcbfee90b3a2301ab1
#
_cell.length_a   1.000
_cell.length_b   1.000
_cell.length_c   1.000
_cell.angle_alpha   90.00
_cell.angle_beta   90.00
_cell.angle_gamma   90.00
#
_symmetry.space_group_name_H-M   'P 1'
#
loop_
_entity.id
_entity.type
_entity.pdbx_description
1 polymer ?
#
loop_
_entity_poly.entity_id
_entity_poly.type
_entity_poly.pdbx_seq_one_letter_code
_entity_poly.pdbx_strand_id
1 'polypeptide(L)'
;EATTPNKQLPSSNIPRAIVENVESISGDKSMYTSIQLGGQRYAPEHFKDNVLQLVDNMYYNTDRINYTFGADFMYTNMKSLYGSEMNGRFYFTGLDNFEHMTPYRYAREIALVDDPTVKMNTLNSAIYGQLQTKLFTGFEVMAGIRADYTRYFNHANFNQTVYDELGLRTDNVISTFQLQPRIQFTWDVNDKHQDIIRLGAGIF
;
A
#
# COMPACT_ATOMS: atom_id res chain seq x y z
N GLU A 1 4.73 -14.77 0.50
CA GLU A 1 4.75 -14.71 -0.97
C GLU A 1 3.34 -14.90 -1.52
N ALA A 2 2.86 -13.95 -2.31
CA ALA A 2 1.57 -14.04 -2.98
C ALA A 2 1.77 -14.09 -4.49
N THR A 3 1.11 -15.03 -5.15
CA THR A 3 1.12 -15.17 -6.60
C THR A 3 -0.31 -15.23 -7.11
N THR A 4 -0.54 -14.66 -8.29
CA THR A 4 -1.84 -14.76 -8.93
C THR A 4 -2.14 -16.20 -9.38
N PRO A 5 -3.43 -16.54 -9.48
CA PRO A 5 -3.87 -17.84 -10.04
C PRO A 5 -3.26 -18.17 -11.41
N ASN A 6 -2.76 -17.16 -12.12
CA ASN A 6 -2.16 -17.31 -13.44
C ASN A 6 -1.02 -18.34 -13.50
N LYS A 7 -0.29 -18.51 -12.40
CA LYS A 7 0.74 -19.55 -12.31
C LYS A 7 0.17 -20.94 -11.96
N GLN A 8 -1.06 -20.98 -11.48
CA GLN A 8 -1.70 -22.20 -10.98
C GLN A 8 -2.68 -22.81 -11.96
N LEU A 9 -3.23 -22.00 -12.88
CA LEU A 9 -4.23 -22.43 -13.86
C LEU A 9 -3.67 -22.30 -15.26
N PRO A 10 -3.60 -23.40 -16.07
CA PRO A 10 -3.13 -23.35 -17.46
C PRO A 10 -3.86 -22.33 -18.32
N SER A 11 -5.17 -22.15 -18.10
CA SER A 11 -6.01 -21.18 -18.82
C SER A 11 -5.63 -19.72 -18.57
N SER A 12 -4.93 -19.43 -17.50
CA SER A 12 -4.57 -18.05 -17.13
C SER A 12 -3.38 -17.49 -17.91
N ASN A 13 -2.65 -18.35 -18.65
CA ASN A 13 -1.55 -17.93 -19.55
C ASN A 13 -2.02 -17.63 -20.98
N ILE A 14 -3.32 -17.73 -21.25
CA ILE A 14 -3.90 -17.41 -22.55
C ILE A 14 -4.30 -15.94 -22.62
N PRO A 15 -4.39 -15.38 -23.85
CA PRO A 15 -4.96 -14.05 -24.04
C PRO A 15 -6.38 -13.95 -23.53
N ARG A 16 -6.78 -12.73 -23.19
CA ARG A 16 -8.15 -12.42 -22.84
C ARG A 16 -8.95 -12.05 -24.10
N ALA A 17 -10.19 -12.50 -24.19
CA ALA A 17 -11.15 -12.04 -25.16
C ALA A 17 -12.13 -11.04 -24.51
N ILE A 18 -12.35 -9.91 -25.17
CA ILE A 18 -13.35 -8.89 -24.79
C ILE A 18 -14.36 -8.86 -25.93
N VAL A 19 -15.56 -9.33 -25.67
CA VAL A 19 -16.67 -9.35 -26.64
C VAL A 19 -17.63 -8.22 -26.27
N GLU A 20 -17.61 -7.15 -27.07
CA GLU A 20 -18.43 -5.97 -26.89
C GLU A 20 -19.76 -6.10 -27.64
N ASN A 21 -20.74 -5.28 -27.31
CA ASN A 21 -22.05 -5.26 -27.93
C ASN A 21 -22.78 -6.63 -27.95
N VAL A 22 -22.63 -7.36 -26.84
CA VAL A 22 -23.40 -8.60 -26.63
C VAL A 22 -24.77 -8.22 -26.14
N GLU A 23 -25.81 -8.66 -26.88
CA GLU A 23 -27.18 -8.46 -26.46
C GLU A 23 -27.51 -9.37 -25.28
N SER A 24 -28.01 -8.78 -24.22
CA SER A 24 -28.52 -9.47 -23.04
C SER A 24 -30.00 -9.16 -22.91
N ILE A 25 -30.82 -10.21 -22.86
CA ILE A 25 -32.27 -10.08 -22.70
C ILE A 25 -32.64 -10.35 -21.26
N SER A 26 -33.26 -9.35 -20.62
CA SER A 26 -33.80 -9.47 -19.25
C SER A 26 -35.29 -9.07 -19.27
N GLY A 27 -36.18 -10.04 -19.24
CA GLY A 27 -37.62 -9.84 -19.48
C GLY A 27 -37.86 -9.35 -20.91
N ASP A 28 -38.64 -8.27 -21.05
CA ASP A 28 -38.95 -7.66 -22.37
C ASP A 28 -37.95 -6.58 -22.80
N LYS A 29 -36.80 -6.42 -22.08
CA LYS A 29 -35.81 -5.41 -22.36
C LYS A 29 -34.51 -6.05 -22.86
N SER A 30 -34.01 -5.60 -24.01
CA SER A 30 -32.69 -5.91 -24.47
C SER A 30 -31.72 -4.82 -24.01
N MET A 31 -30.55 -5.24 -23.51
CA MET A 31 -29.43 -4.36 -23.14
C MET A 31 -28.17 -4.89 -23.81
N TYR A 32 -27.28 -3.98 -24.16
CA TYR A 32 -25.96 -4.33 -24.67
C TYR A 32 -24.91 -4.29 -23.55
N THR A 33 -24.09 -5.33 -23.47
CA THR A 33 -23.06 -5.50 -22.46
C THR A 33 -21.76 -5.98 -23.09
N SER A 34 -20.70 -6.06 -22.29
CA SER A 34 -19.43 -6.70 -22.69
C SER A 34 -19.18 -7.95 -21.86
N ILE A 35 -18.75 -9.01 -22.51
CA ILE A 35 -18.33 -10.24 -21.87
C ILE A 35 -16.81 -10.33 -21.94
N GLN A 36 -16.18 -10.80 -20.87
CA GLN A 36 -14.74 -11.04 -20.81
C GLN A 36 -14.48 -12.51 -20.52
N LEU A 37 -13.66 -13.13 -21.37
CA LEU A 37 -13.35 -14.55 -21.34
C LEU A 37 -11.85 -14.78 -21.43
N GLY A 38 -11.36 -15.93 -20.95
CA GLY A 38 -9.97 -16.32 -21.08
C GLY A 38 -9.06 -15.83 -19.96
N GLY A 39 -7.89 -15.30 -20.31
CA GLY A 39 -6.83 -14.96 -19.37
C GLY A 39 -7.17 -13.81 -18.42
N GLN A 40 -6.50 -13.78 -17.28
CA GLN A 40 -6.65 -12.72 -16.30
C GLN A 40 -5.95 -11.44 -16.77
N ARG A 41 -6.56 -10.27 -16.46
CA ARG A 41 -6.03 -8.96 -16.82
C ARG A 41 -4.66 -8.68 -16.23
N TYR A 42 -4.47 -8.99 -14.95
CA TYR A 42 -3.29 -8.63 -14.16
C TYR A 42 -2.26 -9.74 -14.05
N ALA A 43 -2.16 -10.58 -15.10
CA ALA A 43 -1.21 -11.67 -15.13
C ALA A 43 -0.10 -11.43 -16.17
N PRO A 44 1.15 -11.80 -15.85
CA PRO A 44 1.61 -12.40 -14.59
C PRO A 44 1.72 -11.37 -13.45
N GLU A 45 1.44 -11.81 -12.24
CA GLU A 45 1.58 -11.01 -11.04
C GLU A 45 2.27 -11.83 -9.95
N HIS A 46 3.31 -11.25 -9.34
CA HIS A 46 4.06 -11.89 -8.27
C HIS A 46 4.57 -10.86 -7.28
N PHE A 47 4.18 -11.00 -6.01
CA PHE A 47 4.65 -10.17 -4.91
C PHE A 47 5.37 -11.02 -3.88
N LYS A 48 6.49 -10.53 -3.39
CA LYS A 48 7.24 -11.14 -2.30
C LYS A 48 7.79 -10.06 -1.39
N ASP A 49 7.35 -10.08 -0.14
CA ASP A 49 7.82 -9.20 0.92
C ASP A 49 8.52 -10.02 1.99
N ASN A 50 9.75 -9.62 2.31
CA ASN A 50 10.47 -10.10 3.47
C ASN A 50 10.60 -8.94 4.45
N VAL A 51 10.06 -9.11 5.64
CA VAL A 51 10.05 -8.09 6.68
C VAL A 51 10.83 -8.61 7.88
N LEU A 52 11.79 -7.80 8.35
CA LEU A 52 12.44 -7.96 9.64
C LEU A 52 12.01 -6.79 10.52
N GLN A 53 11.37 -7.08 11.64
CA GLN A 53 10.99 -6.06 12.61
C GLN A 53 11.53 -6.40 13.99
N LEU A 54 12.07 -5.39 14.66
CA LEU A 54 12.51 -5.41 16.05
C LEU A 54 11.83 -4.28 16.78
N VAL A 55 11.11 -4.59 17.84
CA VAL A 55 10.44 -3.61 18.69
C VAL A 55 10.84 -3.87 20.13
N ASP A 56 11.27 -2.82 20.82
CA ASP A 56 11.58 -2.87 22.24
C ASP A 56 10.86 -1.75 22.99
N ASN A 57 10.37 -2.09 24.18
CA ASN A 57 9.70 -1.19 25.10
C ASN A 57 10.24 -1.37 26.50
N MET A 58 10.74 -0.29 27.07
CA MET A 58 11.22 -0.23 28.43
C MET A 58 10.29 0.64 29.28
N TYR A 59 9.91 0.12 30.42
CA TYR A 59 9.05 0.80 31.39
C TYR A 59 9.84 1.07 32.66
N TYR A 60 9.80 2.31 33.14
CA TYR A 60 10.37 2.72 34.40
C TYR A 60 9.33 3.48 35.21
N ASN A 61 8.90 2.90 36.31
CA ASN A 61 7.83 3.44 37.15
C ASN A 61 8.40 3.90 38.49
N THR A 62 8.02 5.12 38.85
CA THR A 62 8.25 5.70 40.18
C THR A 62 6.91 5.87 40.88
N ASP A 63 6.92 6.30 42.13
CA ASP A 63 5.67 6.56 42.90
C ASP A 63 4.76 7.62 42.25
N ARG A 64 5.30 8.48 41.38
CA ARG A 64 4.57 9.61 40.79
C ARG A 64 4.53 9.62 39.29
N ILE A 65 5.52 9.07 38.63
CA ILE A 65 5.70 9.19 37.19
C ILE A 65 5.98 7.80 36.60
N ASN A 66 5.24 7.48 35.56
CA ASN A 66 5.49 6.33 34.71
C ASN A 66 6.18 6.78 33.44
N TYR A 67 7.34 6.22 33.15
CA TYR A 67 8.08 6.45 31.92
C TYR A 67 7.98 5.24 31.01
N THR A 68 7.80 5.54 29.73
CA THR A 68 7.89 4.52 28.66
C THR A 68 8.90 5.02 27.64
N PHE A 69 9.86 4.19 27.32
CA PHE A 69 10.80 4.41 26.22
C PHE A 69 10.69 3.25 25.25
N GLY A 70 10.91 3.51 23.99
CA GLY A 70 10.88 2.43 23.03
C GLY A 70 11.62 2.74 21.76
N ALA A 71 11.91 1.68 21.02
CA ALA A 71 12.47 1.72 19.69
C ALA A 71 11.74 0.73 18.80
N ASP A 72 11.57 1.10 17.54
CA ASP A 72 10.99 0.28 16.49
C ASP A 72 11.91 0.36 15.28
N PHE A 73 12.26 -0.79 14.75
CA PHE A 73 13.09 -0.93 13.57
C PHE A 73 12.43 -1.93 12.64
N MET A 74 12.11 -1.52 11.43
CA MET A 74 11.50 -2.38 10.43
C MET A 74 12.24 -2.25 9.09
N TYR A 75 12.80 -3.34 8.63
CA TYR A 75 13.42 -3.42 7.30
C TYR A 75 12.56 -4.31 6.41
N THR A 76 12.14 -3.77 5.27
CA THR A 76 11.34 -4.47 4.27
C THR A 76 12.11 -4.61 2.97
N ASN A 77 12.22 -5.83 2.47
CA ASN A 77 12.68 -6.14 1.12
C ASN A 77 11.49 -6.61 0.30
N MET A 78 11.08 -5.82 -0.66
CA MET A 78 9.96 -6.09 -1.54
C MET A 78 10.43 -6.42 -2.95
N LYS A 79 9.79 -7.42 -3.56
CA LYS A 79 9.88 -7.71 -4.99
C LYS A 79 8.47 -7.77 -5.55
N SER A 80 8.22 -7.00 -6.58
CA SER A 80 6.91 -6.88 -7.21
C SER A 80 7.04 -6.99 -8.72
N LEU A 81 6.43 -8.02 -9.27
CA LEU A 81 6.14 -8.11 -10.69
C LEU A 81 4.63 -7.88 -10.86
N TYR A 82 4.27 -6.88 -11.61
CA TYR A 82 2.88 -6.58 -11.94
C TYR A 82 2.76 -6.44 -13.45
N GLY A 83 2.27 -7.50 -14.09
CA GLY A 83 2.10 -7.56 -15.53
C GLY A 83 0.63 -7.31 -15.90
N SER A 84 0.30 -6.08 -16.30
CA SER A 84 -1.03 -5.79 -16.84
C SER A 84 -1.06 -6.20 -18.32
N GLU A 85 -2.05 -7.01 -18.70
CA GLU A 85 -2.32 -7.39 -20.11
C GLU A 85 -1.11 -7.99 -20.88
N MET A 86 -0.12 -8.52 -20.19
CA MET A 86 1.08 -9.08 -20.84
C MET A 86 0.79 -10.34 -21.67
N ASN A 87 -0.30 -11.04 -21.37
CA ASN A 87 -0.76 -12.18 -22.18
C ASN A 87 -1.53 -11.72 -23.44
N GLY A 88 -1.84 -10.45 -23.54
CA GLY A 88 -2.61 -9.87 -24.65
C GLY A 88 -4.12 -9.99 -24.49
N ARG A 89 -4.82 -9.21 -25.29
CA ARG A 89 -6.29 -9.20 -25.37
C ARG A 89 -6.77 -9.00 -26.80
N PHE A 90 -7.80 -9.74 -27.16
CA PHE A 90 -8.51 -9.62 -28.42
C PHE A 90 -9.86 -8.93 -28.17
N TYR A 91 -10.25 -8.05 -29.06
CA TYR A 91 -11.54 -7.37 -29.02
C TYR A 91 -12.40 -7.83 -30.18
N PHE A 92 -13.64 -8.19 -29.87
CA PHE A 92 -14.65 -8.66 -30.82
C PHE A 92 -15.91 -7.81 -30.68
N THR A 93 -16.57 -7.53 -31.78
CA THR A 93 -17.90 -6.88 -31.80
C THR A 93 -18.96 -7.94 -32.01
N GLY A 94 -19.75 -8.24 -30.97
CA GLY A 94 -20.78 -9.26 -30.98
C GLY A 94 -20.24 -10.68 -30.87
N LEU A 95 -21.15 -11.60 -30.55
CA LEU A 95 -20.84 -13.03 -30.40
C LEU A 95 -20.46 -13.70 -31.71
N ASP A 96 -21.05 -13.27 -32.82
CA ASP A 96 -20.77 -13.83 -34.16
C ASP A 96 -19.31 -13.68 -34.55
N ASN A 97 -18.74 -12.48 -34.37
CA ASN A 97 -17.31 -12.24 -34.63
C ASN A 97 -16.42 -13.02 -33.65
N PHE A 98 -16.87 -13.24 -32.43
CA PHE A 98 -16.13 -14.08 -31.48
C PHE A 98 -16.17 -15.56 -31.90
N GLU A 99 -17.32 -16.09 -32.32
CA GLU A 99 -17.47 -17.46 -32.78
C GLU A 99 -16.57 -17.74 -34.01
N HIS A 100 -16.51 -16.78 -34.94
CA HIS A 100 -15.67 -16.90 -36.15
C HIS A 100 -14.22 -16.47 -35.93
N MET A 101 -13.81 -16.14 -34.69
CA MET A 101 -12.45 -15.70 -34.34
C MET A 101 -11.94 -14.55 -35.20
N THR A 102 -12.81 -13.55 -35.46
CA THR A 102 -12.50 -12.34 -36.25
C THR A 102 -12.43 -11.11 -35.36
N PRO A 103 -11.31 -10.91 -34.61
CA PRO A 103 -11.16 -9.74 -33.77
C PRO A 103 -10.93 -8.48 -34.62
N TYR A 104 -11.53 -7.35 -34.19
CA TYR A 104 -11.24 -6.08 -34.83
C TYR A 104 -10.00 -5.39 -34.25
N ARG A 105 -9.53 -5.82 -33.07
CA ARG A 105 -8.35 -5.26 -32.41
C ARG A 105 -7.64 -6.31 -31.58
N TYR A 106 -6.30 -6.26 -31.61
CA TYR A 106 -5.43 -6.93 -30.63
C TYR A 106 -4.60 -5.89 -29.89
N ALA A 107 -4.43 -6.04 -28.60
CA ALA A 107 -3.54 -5.22 -27.79
C ALA A 107 -2.77 -6.10 -26.79
N ARG A 108 -1.53 -5.71 -26.54
CA ARG A 108 -0.65 -6.36 -25.57
C ARG A 108 0.26 -5.31 -24.94
N GLU A 109 0.45 -5.39 -23.65
CA GLU A 109 1.49 -4.62 -22.99
C GLU A 109 2.80 -5.41 -22.99
N ILE A 110 3.90 -4.73 -23.25
CA ILE A 110 5.24 -5.30 -23.29
C ILE A 110 6.13 -4.58 -22.27
N ALA A 111 6.96 -5.33 -21.57
CA ALA A 111 8.02 -4.74 -20.77
C ALA A 111 9.09 -4.17 -21.70
N LEU A 112 9.57 -2.96 -21.38
CA LEU A 112 10.69 -2.31 -22.08
C LEU A 112 12.05 -2.71 -21.52
N VAL A 113 12.06 -3.61 -20.53
CA VAL A 113 13.24 -4.14 -19.85
C VAL A 113 13.13 -5.68 -19.75
N ASP A 114 14.25 -6.36 -19.68
CA ASP A 114 14.29 -7.83 -19.63
C ASP A 114 13.66 -8.38 -18.34
N ASP A 115 13.90 -7.75 -17.20
CA ASP A 115 13.30 -8.09 -15.89
C ASP A 115 12.46 -6.90 -15.38
N PRO A 116 11.13 -6.91 -15.60
CA PRO A 116 10.25 -5.86 -15.14
C PRO A 116 9.91 -5.95 -13.64
N THR A 117 10.59 -6.81 -12.90
CA THR A 117 10.40 -6.92 -11.45
C THR A 117 10.94 -5.69 -10.73
N VAL A 118 10.07 -4.96 -10.08
CA VAL A 118 10.46 -3.85 -9.20
C VAL A 118 10.98 -4.41 -7.88
N LYS A 119 12.17 -3.95 -7.47
CA LYS A 119 12.80 -4.32 -6.20
C LYS A 119 12.91 -3.08 -5.35
N MET A 120 12.44 -3.13 -4.12
CA MET A 120 12.48 -2.00 -3.20
C MET A 120 12.91 -2.46 -1.80
N ASN A 121 13.83 -1.72 -1.21
CA ASN A 121 14.27 -1.89 0.17
C ASN A 121 13.90 -0.63 0.94
N THR A 122 13.22 -0.81 2.05
CA THR A 122 12.78 0.30 2.90
C THR A 122 13.20 0.04 4.34
N LEU A 123 13.74 1.07 4.97
CA LEU A 123 13.98 1.11 6.41
C LEU A 123 13.00 2.10 7.04
N ASN A 124 12.24 1.63 8.01
CA ASN A 124 11.49 2.46 8.94
C ASN A 124 12.09 2.26 10.33
N SER A 125 12.43 3.33 11.00
CA SER A 125 12.97 3.27 12.36
C SER A 125 12.38 4.41 13.18
N ALA A 126 12.13 4.13 14.44
CA ALA A 126 11.62 5.11 15.38
C ALA A 126 12.22 4.92 16.76
N ILE A 127 12.37 6.01 17.48
CA ILE A 127 12.62 6.04 18.91
C ILE A 127 11.57 6.95 19.56
N TYR A 128 11.16 6.60 20.75
CA TYR A 128 10.18 7.39 21.47
C TYR A 128 10.37 7.34 22.97
N GLY A 129 9.91 8.41 23.61
CA GLY A 129 9.81 8.52 25.05
C GLY A 129 8.51 9.16 25.45
N GLN A 130 7.92 8.69 26.55
CA GLN A 130 6.68 9.20 27.10
C GLN A 130 6.75 9.18 28.60
N LEU A 131 6.15 10.17 29.23
CA LEU A 131 5.88 10.20 30.65
C LEU A 131 4.38 10.33 30.90
N GLN A 132 3.93 9.74 31.99
CA GLN A 132 2.57 9.84 32.49
C GLN A 132 2.60 10.09 33.99
N THR A 133 1.87 11.10 34.46
CA THR A 133 1.86 11.49 35.88
C THR A 133 0.50 12.00 36.28
N LYS A 134 0.15 11.73 37.54
CA LYS A 134 -1.00 12.39 38.22
C LYS A 134 -0.52 13.66 38.86
N LEU A 135 -1.05 14.82 38.44
CA LEU A 135 -0.73 16.11 39.02
C LEU A 135 -1.50 16.34 40.32
N PHE A 136 -2.76 15.92 40.38
CA PHE A 136 -3.61 15.90 41.55
C PHE A 136 -4.68 14.82 41.38
N THR A 137 -5.50 14.61 42.43
CA THR A 137 -6.56 13.57 42.38
C THR A 137 -7.49 13.77 41.20
N GLY A 138 -7.67 12.73 40.39
CA GLY A 138 -8.50 12.72 39.20
C GLY A 138 -7.87 13.40 37.98
N PHE A 139 -6.70 14.05 38.08
CA PHE A 139 -6.08 14.74 36.92
C PHE A 139 -4.73 14.14 36.53
N GLU A 140 -4.66 13.65 35.30
CA GLU A 140 -3.50 12.97 34.75
C GLU A 140 -3.00 13.70 33.50
N VAL A 141 -1.69 13.76 33.34
CA VAL A 141 -1.01 14.27 32.14
C VAL A 141 -0.14 13.18 31.57
N MET A 142 -0.23 13.01 30.26
CA MET A 142 0.68 12.22 29.46
C MET A 142 1.36 13.12 28.44
N ALA A 143 2.68 13.10 28.39
CA ALA A 143 3.47 13.82 27.39
C ALA A 143 4.50 12.90 26.76
N GLY A 144 4.72 13.01 25.47
CA GLY A 144 5.65 12.16 24.76
C GLY A 144 6.20 12.80 23.51
N ILE A 145 7.27 12.21 23.04
CA ILE A 145 7.91 12.58 21.78
C ILE A 145 8.33 11.30 21.05
N ARG A 146 8.11 11.28 19.74
CA ARG A 146 8.56 10.21 18.85
C ARG A 146 9.34 10.83 17.70
N ALA A 147 10.45 10.21 17.33
CA ALA A 147 11.23 10.55 16.16
C ALA A 147 11.22 9.37 15.20
N ASP A 148 10.70 9.58 14.01
CA ASP A 148 10.61 8.59 12.95
C ASP A 148 11.57 8.93 11.82
N TYR A 149 12.23 7.90 11.30
CA TYR A 149 13.09 7.99 10.13
C TYR A 149 12.70 6.90 9.15
N THR A 150 12.36 7.30 7.92
CA THR A 150 12.08 6.40 6.81
C THR A 150 13.08 6.64 5.69
N ARG A 151 13.62 5.57 5.11
CA ARG A 151 14.51 5.62 3.96
C ARG A 151 14.19 4.53 2.96
N TYR A 152 14.07 4.92 1.69
CA TYR A 152 14.03 4.02 0.54
C TYR A 152 15.46 3.91 -0.02
N PHE A 153 15.98 2.68 -0.15
CA PHE A 153 17.36 2.46 -0.63
C PHE A 153 17.46 2.38 -2.15
N ASN A 154 16.35 2.07 -2.81
CA ASN A 154 16.28 2.02 -4.25
C ASN A 154 15.63 3.31 -4.78
N HIS A 155 16.03 3.71 -5.95
CA HIS A 155 15.45 4.83 -6.67
C HIS A 155 15.02 4.40 -8.07
N ALA A 156 14.08 5.12 -8.67
CA ALA A 156 13.69 4.93 -10.05
C ALA A 156 14.84 5.35 -10.99
N ASN A 157 14.77 4.92 -12.25
CA ASN A 157 15.66 5.41 -13.28
C ASN A 157 15.40 6.88 -13.57
N PHE A 158 16.44 7.61 -13.88
CA PHE A 158 16.32 8.98 -14.34
C PHE A 158 15.53 9.02 -15.67
N ASN A 159 14.53 9.88 -15.73
CA ASN A 159 13.73 10.09 -16.93
C ASN A 159 14.00 11.49 -17.48
N GLN A 160 14.69 11.56 -18.63
CA GLN A 160 15.07 12.81 -19.27
C GLN A 160 13.86 13.63 -19.69
N THR A 161 12.80 13.01 -20.22
CA THR A 161 11.60 13.72 -20.66
C THR A 161 10.90 14.42 -19.50
N VAL A 162 10.79 13.74 -18.34
CA VAL A 162 10.19 14.34 -17.14
C VAL A 162 11.03 15.52 -16.64
N TYR A 163 12.35 15.40 -16.72
CA TYR A 163 13.24 16.49 -16.34
C TYR A 163 13.14 17.69 -17.28
N ASP A 164 13.09 17.48 -18.58
CA ASP A 164 13.00 18.53 -19.58
C ASP A 164 11.66 19.27 -19.53
N GLU A 165 10.56 18.54 -19.31
CA GLU A 165 9.21 19.12 -19.31
C GLU A 165 8.81 19.74 -17.96
N LEU A 166 9.26 19.15 -16.84
CA LEU A 166 8.79 19.52 -15.49
C LEU A 166 9.90 19.99 -14.54
N GLY A 167 11.18 19.88 -14.93
CA GLY A 167 12.33 20.18 -14.06
C GLY A 167 12.47 19.22 -12.87
N LEU A 168 11.78 18.07 -12.88
CA LEU A 168 11.74 17.12 -11.77
C LEU A 168 12.68 15.93 -12.01
N ARG A 169 13.51 15.62 -11.03
CA ARG A 169 14.33 14.40 -11.04
C ARG A 169 13.51 13.21 -10.55
N THR A 170 13.50 12.12 -11.32
CA THR A 170 12.80 10.88 -10.98
C THR A 170 13.67 9.89 -10.20
N ASP A 171 14.98 10.11 -10.12
CA ASP A 171 15.95 9.22 -9.53
C ASP A 171 16.40 9.63 -8.11
N ASN A 172 15.65 10.47 -7.44
CA ASN A 172 15.94 10.89 -6.08
C ASN A 172 15.72 9.75 -5.08
N VAL A 173 16.66 9.59 -4.17
CA VAL A 173 16.49 8.74 -2.98
C VAL A 173 15.55 9.46 -2.02
N ILE A 174 14.46 8.80 -1.64
CA ILE A 174 13.48 9.34 -0.69
C ILE A 174 13.91 8.96 0.71
N SER A 175 14.08 9.97 1.57
CA SER A 175 14.22 9.79 3.01
C SER A 175 13.47 10.90 3.74
N THR A 176 12.87 10.56 4.85
CA THR A 176 12.10 11.51 5.68
C THR A 176 12.46 11.34 7.14
N PHE A 177 12.51 12.46 7.84
CA PHE A 177 12.61 12.50 9.29
C PHE A 177 11.46 13.31 9.84
N GLN A 178 10.77 12.77 10.85
CA GLN A 178 9.63 13.42 11.48
C GLN A 178 9.79 13.40 12.99
N LEU A 179 9.53 14.54 13.63
CA LEU A 179 9.46 14.66 15.06
C LEU A 179 8.01 14.89 15.48
N GLN A 180 7.51 14.03 16.34
CA GLN A 180 6.09 13.92 16.69
C GLN A 180 5.88 14.11 18.20
N PRO A 181 5.87 15.35 18.70
CA PRO A 181 5.48 15.64 20.08
C PRO A 181 3.98 15.44 20.27
N ARG A 182 3.60 14.96 21.47
CA ARG A 182 2.20 14.77 21.84
C ARG A 182 2.00 15.05 23.32
N ILE A 183 0.82 15.57 23.67
CA ILE A 183 0.37 15.77 25.03
C ILE A 183 -1.09 15.41 25.16
N GLN A 184 -1.46 14.81 26.27
CA GLN A 184 -2.84 14.48 26.61
C GLN A 184 -3.09 14.81 28.08
N PHE A 185 -4.26 15.36 28.34
CA PHE A 185 -4.80 15.59 29.65
C PHE A 185 -6.03 14.71 29.85
N THR A 186 -6.13 14.07 31.00
CA THR A 186 -7.30 13.28 31.38
C THR A 186 -7.76 13.77 32.74
N TRP A 187 -9.01 14.21 32.82
CA TRP A 187 -9.62 14.70 34.06
C TRP A 187 -10.85 13.85 34.40
N ASP A 188 -10.76 13.11 35.50
CA ASP A 188 -11.87 12.45 36.16
C ASP A 188 -12.43 13.41 37.22
N VAL A 189 -13.53 14.08 36.89
CA VAL A 189 -14.05 15.24 37.64
C VAL A 189 -14.31 14.94 39.12
N ASN A 190 -14.74 13.73 39.42
CA ASN A 190 -15.12 13.30 40.77
C ASN A 190 -14.29 12.13 41.30
N ASP A 191 -13.22 11.74 40.61
CA ASP A 191 -12.39 10.55 40.90
C ASP A 191 -13.23 9.27 41.11
N LYS A 192 -14.36 9.16 40.40
CA LYS A 192 -15.30 8.05 40.44
C LYS A 192 -15.41 7.29 39.11
N HIS A 193 -14.62 7.71 38.10
CA HIS A 193 -14.65 7.16 36.74
C HIS A 193 -16.03 7.25 36.05
N GLN A 194 -16.84 8.25 36.45
CA GLN A 194 -18.17 8.49 35.91
C GLN A 194 -18.14 9.60 34.83
N ASP A 195 -17.46 10.70 35.11
CA ASP A 195 -17.35 11.87 34.23
C ASP A 195 -15.88 12.13 33.90
N ILE A 196 -15.44 11.68 32.71
CA ILE A 196 -14.06 11.79 32.27
C ILE A 196 -13.96 12.73 31.06
N ILE A 197 -13.14 13.77 31.20
CA ILE A 197 -12.79 14.68 30.10
C ILE A 197 -11.38 14.36 29.63
N ARG A 198 -11.20 14.19 28.31
CA ARG A 198 -9.90 14.00 27.69
C ARG A 198 -9.66 15.05 26.61
N LEU A 199 -8.49 15.67 26.66
CA LEU A 199 -8.02 16.62 25.65
C LEU A 199 -6.61 16.21 25.25
N GLY A 200 -6.31 16.23 23.97
CA GLY A 200 -5.00 15.89 23.46
C GLY A 200 -4.65 16.70 22.23
N ALA A 201 -3.37 16.96 22.07
CA ALA A 201 -2.79 17.58 20.88
C ALA A 201 -1.45 16.92 20.55
N GLY A 202 -1.10 16.87 19.26
CA GLY A 202 0.15 16.32 18.80
C GLY A 202 0.37 16.51 17.31
N ILE A 203 1.59 16.20 16.88
CA ILE A 203 1.98 16.07 15.49
C ILE A 203 2.06 14.57 15.20
N PHE A 204 1.48 14.13 14.05
CA PHE A 204 1.38 12.73 13.62
C PHE A 204 1.87 12.55 12.19
#